data_3e0069fd28ea99d37d372fa2bb6d2e62
#
_entry.id   3e0069fd28ea99d37d372fa2bb6d2e62
#
_cell.length_a   1.000
_cell.length_b   1.000
_cell.length_c   1.000
_cell.angle_alpha   90.00
_cell.angle_beta   90.00
_cell.angle_gamma   90.00
#
_symmetry.space_group_name_H-M   'P 1'
#
loop_
_entity.id
_entity.type
_entity.pdbx_description
1 polymer ?
#
loop_
_entity_poly.entity_id
_entity_poly.type
_entity_poly.pdbx_seq_one_letter_code
_entity_poly.pdbx_strand_id
1 'polypeptide(L)'
;MSKKIRCALIGPGNIGTDLLYKLKRSEVLEPVWMVGIDPTSEGLKRAEEMGLKITAEGVDGLLPHIKADDIRIAFDATSAYVHAENSRKLNELGVLMIDLTPAAIGPYCVPPVNLKDNLKAGAMNVNMVTCGGQATIPLVAAVSRVQPVAYAEIIATAASKSVGPGTRKNIDEFTRTTAGAIEQVGGAKEGKAIIVVNPAEPPLMIDRKSTRLNSSHT
;
A
#
# COMPACT_ATOMS: atom_id res chain seq x y z
N MET A 1 10.13 -3.56 -27.79
CA MET A 1 9.48 -3.41 -26.46
C MET A 1 10.57 -3.23 -25.43
N SER A 2 10.46 -2.26 -24.52
CA SER A 2 11.43 -2.08 -23.43
C SER A 2 11.36 -3.31 -22.50
N LYS A 3 12.51 -3.74 -21.96
CA LYS A 3 12.58 -4.81 -20.95
C LYS A 3 11.75 -4.39 -19.74
N LYS A 4 10.81 -5.22 -19.28
CA LYS A 4 10.04 -4.97 -18.06
C LYS A 4 10.97 -4.95 -16.85
N ILE A 5 10.65 -4.10 -15.86
CA ILE A 5 11.35 -4.04 -14.57
C ILE A 5 10.86 -5.20 -13.71
N ARG A 6 11.79 -6.03 -13.26
CA ARG A 6 11.48 -7.21 -12.46
C ARG A 6 11.26 -6.82 -11.00
N CYS A 7 10.22 -7.39 -10.40
CA CYS A 7 9.82 -7.06 -9.05
C CYS A 7 9.47 -8.29 -8.21
N ALA A 8 9.51 -8.12 -6.89
CA ALA A 8 9.08 -9.09 -5.90
C ALA A 8 7.86 -8.55 -5.13
N LEU A 9 7.01 -9.48 -4.66
CA LEU A 9 5.91 -9.20 -3.72
C LEU A 9 6.23 -9.88 -2.40
N ILE A 10 6.08 -9.15 -1.31
CA ILE A 10 6.31 -9.64 0.05
C ILE A 10 4.97 -9.59 0.79
N GLY A 11 4.52 -10.73 1.31
CA GLY A 11 3.22 -10.87 1.96
C GLY A 11 2.15 -11.44 1.02
N PRO A 12 1.95 -12.78 1.01
CA PRO A 12 0.98 -13.47 0.15
C PRO A 12 -0.44 -13.45 0.72
N GLY A 13 -0.80 -12.39 1.42
CA GLY A 13 -2.16 -12.15 1.91
C GLY A 13 -3.10 -11.64 0.81
N ASN A 14 -4.30 -11.17 1.21
CA ASN A 14 -5.31 -10.66 0.27
C ASN A 14 -4.79 -9.51 -0.60
N ILE A 15 -4.07 -8.55 0.01
CA ILE A 15 -3.52 -7.39 -0.71
C ILE A 15 -2.42 -7.81 -1.67
N GLY A 16 -1.45 -8.62 -1.22
CA GLY A 16 -0.35 -9.07 -2.07
C GLY A 16 -0.82 -9.95 -3.22
N THR A 17 -1.80 -10.83 -2.98
CA THR A 17 -2.39 -11.67 -4.03
C THR A 17 -3.18 -10.85 -5.05
N ASP A 18 -3.97 -9.87 -4.62
CA ASP A 18 -4.67 -8.96 -5.53
C ASP A 18 -3.69 -8.12 -6.37
N LEU A 19 -2.61 -7.65 -5.75
CA LEU A 19 -1.56 -6.93 -6.45
C LEU A 19 -0.84 -7.82 -7.48
N LEU A 20 -0.61 -9.10 -7.17
CA LEU A 20 -0.03 -10.06 -8.12
C LEU A 20 -0.85 -10.12 -9.41
N TYR A 21 -2.18 -10.27 -9.31
CA TYR A 21 -3.05 -10.27 -10.50
C TYR A 21 -2.94 -8.98 -11.32
N LYS A 22 -2.77 -7.84 -10.66
CA LYS A 22 -2.59 -6.55 -11.33
C LYS A 22 -1.22 -6.43 -12.00
N LEU A 23 -0.16 -6.86 -11.33
CA LEU A 23 1.20 -6.83 -11.87
C LEU A 23 1.39 -7.77 -13.07
N LYS A 24 0.72 -8.92 -13.09
CA LYS A 24 0.75 -9.84 -14.26
C LYS A 24 0.19 -9.19 -15.54
N ARG A 25 -0.65 -8.17 -15.41
CA ARG A 25 -1.19 -7.38 -16.53
C ARG A 25 -0.37 -6.12 -16.84
N SER A 26 0.65 -5.82 -16.04
CA SER A 26 1.48 -4.62 -16.23
C SER A 26 2.31 -4.72 -17.51
N GLU A 27 2.38 -3.63 -18.23
CA GLU A 27 3.25 -3.52 -19.42
C GLU A 27 4.69 -3.14 -19.06
N VAL A 28 4.91 -2.61 -17.85
CA VAL A 28 6.21 -2.08 -17.40
C VAL A 28 6.85 -2.89 -16.29
N LEU A 29 6.08 -3.66 -15.52
CA LEU A 29 6.56 -4.47 -14.40
C LEU A 29 6.36 -5.97 -14.68
N GLU A 30 7.31 -6.77 -14.19
CA GLU A 30 7.29 -8.24 -14.26
C GLU A 30 7.43 -8.80 -12.83
N PRO A 31 6.35 -9.34 -12.22
CA PRO A 31 6.46 -10.02 -10.93
C PRO A 31 7.16 -11.36 -11.11
N VAL A 32 8.24 -11.58 -10.37
CA VAL A 32 9.10 -12.78 -10.45
C VAL A 32 9.05 -13.60 -9.18
N TRP A 33 8.92 -12.95 -8.02
CA TRP A 33 8.91 -13.59 -6.72
C TRP A 33 7.67 -13.24 -5.91
N MET A 34 7.15 -14.25 -5.19
CA MET A 34 6.24 -14.06 -4.06
C MET A 34 6.90 -14.60 -2.79
N VAL A 35 6.97 -13.76 -1.77
CA VAL A 35 7.67 -14.01 -0.51
C VAL A 35 6.66 -14.10 0.63
N GLY A 36 6.68 -15.19 1.36
CA GLY A 36 5.86 -15.43 2.56
C GLY A 36 6.67 -16.02 3.69
N ILE A 37 6.00 -16.36 4.79
CA ILE A 37 6.59 -17.03 5.97
C ILE A 37 5.86 -18.33 6.32
N ASP A 38 4.78 -18.65 5.63
CA ASP A 38 3.98 -19.85 5.83
C ASP A 38 3.95 -20.67 4.54
N PRO A 39 4.57 -21.87 4.51
CA PRO A 39 4.60 -22.71 3.31
C PRO A 39 3.21 -23.24 2.91
N THR A 40 2.22 -23.19 3.82
CA THR A 40 0.85 -23.61 3.54
C THR A 40 -0.03 -22.48 2.97
N SER A 41 0.55 -21.29 2.77
CA SER A 41 -0.18 -20.10 2.29
C SER A 41 -0.80 -20.34 0.90
N GLU A 42 -2.11 -20.16 0.81
CA GLU A 42 -2.84 -20.17 -0.46
C GLU A 42 -2.31 -19.11 -1.45
N GLY A 43 -1.84 -17.98 -0.94
CA GLY A 43 -1.26 -16.93 -1.79
C GLY A 43 0.08 -17.33 -2.40
N LEU A 44 0.94 -18.07 -1.68
CA LEU A 44 2.17 -18.65 -2.24
C LEU A 44 1.83 -19.68 -3.32
N LYS A 45 0.91 -20.60 -3.04
CA LYS A 45 0.47 -21.62 -4.00
C LYS A 45 -0.04 -20.97 -5.30
N ARG A 46 -0.90 -19.97 -5.20
CA ARG A 46 -1.40 -19.23 -6.37
C ARG A 46 -0.29 -18.54 -7.15
N ALA A 47 0.69 -17.96 -6.47
CA ALA A 47 1.82 -17.34 -7.13
C ALA A 47 2.67 -18.36 -7.91
N GLU A 48 2.90 -19.53 -7.34
CA GLU A 48 3.61 -20.65 -7.98
C GLU A 48 2.83 -21.15 -9.21
N GLU A 49 1.53 -21.37 -9.10
CA GLU A 49 0.64 -21.74 -10.22
C GLU A 49 0.66 -20.69 -11.35
N MET A 50 0.90 -19.43 -11.02
CA MET A 50 1.05 -18.34 -11.98
C MET A 50 2.47 -18.18 -12.53
N GLY A 51 3.39 -19.10 -12.17
CA GLY A 51 4.76 -19.17 -12.67
C GLY A 51 5.75 -18.25 -11.96
N LEU A 52 5.46 -17.77 -10.74
CA LEU A 52 6.44 -17.06 -9.93
C LEU A 52 7.31 -18.05 -9.15
N LYS A 53 8.52 -17.61 -8.83
CA LYS A 53 9.32 -18.23 -7.77
C LYS A 53 8.71 -17.88 -6.42
N ILE A 54 8.77 -18.81 -5.48
CA ILE A 54 8.21 -18.59 -4.13
C ILE A 54 9.25 -18.91 -3.06
N THR A 55 9.11 -18.31 -1.90
CA THR A 55 9.80 -18.70 -0.68
C THR A 55 8.89 -18.51 0.53
N ALA A 56 9.02 -19.41 1.52
CA ALA A 56 8.37 -19.31 2.83
C ALA A 56 9.35 -18.91 3.94
N GLU A 57 10.57 -18.49 3.59
CA GLU A 57 11.62 -18.09 4.53
C GLU A 57 11.67 -16.55 4.73
N GLY A 58 10.59 -15.85 4.38
CA GLY A 58 10.55 -14.40 4.43
C GLY A 58 11.52 -13.75 3.45
N VAL A 59 11.87 -12.49 3.72
CA VAL A 59 12.82 -11.75 2.88
C VAL A 59 14.17 -12.44 2.79
N ASP A 60 14.61 -13.14 3.84
CA ASP A 60 15.91 -13.81 3.85
C ASP A 60 16.02 -14.88 2.75
N GLY A 61 14.93 -15.58 2.42
CA GLY A 61 14.89 -16.51 1.30
C GLY A 61 14.96 -15.83 -0.07
N LEU A 62 14.66 -14.54 -0.17
CA LEU A 62 14.76 -13.76 -1.40
C LEU A 62 16.17 -13.18 -1.63
N LEU A 63 16.88 -12.77 -0.56
CA LEU A 63 18.14 -12.02 -0.66
C LEU A 63 19.18 -12.65 -1.60
N PRO A 64 19.43 -13.98 -1.58
CA PRO A 64 20.42 -14.61 -2.47
C PRO A 64 20.11 -14.46 -3.96
N HIS A 65 18.85 -14.21 -4.30
CA HIS A 65 18.36 -14.22 -5.67
C HIS A 65 18.21 -12.81 -6.28
N ILE A 66 18.33 -11.75 -5.49
CA ILE A 66 18.09 -10.36 -5.92
C ILE A 66 18.91 -10.02 -7.18
N LYS A 67 20.22 -10.28 -7.15
CA LYS A 67 21.12 -9.94 -8.27
C LYS A 67 20.90 -10.86 -9.47
N ALA A 68 20.79 -12.17 -9.25
CA ALA A 68 20.64 -13.16 -10.32
C ALA A 68 19.32 -12.97 -11.09
N ASP A 69 18.27 -12.62 -10.38
CA ASP A 69 16.95 -12.38 -10.94
C ASP A 69 16.69 -10.91 -11.33
N ASP A 70 17.67 -10.01 -11.17
CA ASP A 70 17.59 -8.57 -11.50
C ASP A 70 16.37 -7.92 -10.86
N ILE A 71 16.11 -8.20 -9.57
CA ILE A 71 15.00 -7.60 -8.83
C ILE A 71 15.33 -6.16 -8.46
N ARG A 72 14.54 -5.23 -8.95
CA ARG A 72 14.78 -3.78 -8.78
C ARG A 72 13.76 -3.12 -7.85
N ILE A 73 12.58 -3.70 -7.71
CA ILE A 73 11.47 -3.19 -6.92
C ILE A 73 10.91 -4.31 -6.07
N ALA A 74 10.56 -4.03 -4.82
CA ALA A 74 9.80 -4.94 -3.98
C ALA A 74 8.57 -4.21 -3.39
N PHE A 75 7.42 -4.87 -3.47
CA PHE A 75 6.18 -4.42 -2.86
C PHE A 75 5.99 -5.13 -1.53
N ASP A 76 5.91 -4.38 -0.44
CA ASP A 76 5.71 -4.96 0.89
C ASP A 76 4.25 -4.81 1.33
N ALA A 77 3.53 -5.93 1.37
CA ALA A 77 2.14 -6.05 1.82
C ALA A 77 2.04 -6.88 3.12
N THR A 78 3.05 -6.82 3.98
CA THR A 78 3.12 -7.55 5.25
C THR A 78 2.47 -6.77 6.39
N SER A 79 3.25 -6.32 7.36
CA SER A 79 2.79 -5.52 8.50
C SER A 79 3.77 -4.41 8.83
N ALA A 80 3.29 -3.38 9.54
CA ALA A 80 4.14 -2.27 10.00
C ALA A 80 5.33 -2.74 10.84
N TYR A 81 5.18 -3.84 11.57
CA TYR A 81 6.22 -4.33 12.50
C TYR A 81 7.45 -4.92 11.81
N VAL A 82 7.28 -5.54 10.64
CA VAL A 82 8.41 -6.20 9.94
C VAL A 82 8.94 -5.38 8.77
N HIS A 83 8.19 -4.39 8.33
CA HIS A 83 8.55 -3.58 7.16
C HIS A 83 9.90 -2.91 7.29
N ALA A 84 10.24 -2.35 8.44
CA ALA A 84 11.51 -1.67 8.67
C ALA A 84 12.72 -2.56 8.35
N GLU A 85 12.69 -3.80 8.83
CA GLU A 85 13.77 -4.75 8.61
C GLU A 85 13.78 -5.26 7.16
N ASN A 86 12.62 -5.52 6.56
CA ASN A 86 12.50 -5.88 5.14
C ASN A 86 13.10 -4.77 4.26
N SER A 87 12.73 -3.52 4.52
CA SER A 87 13.22 -2.36 3.79
C SER A 87 14.73 -2.20 3.91
N ARG A 88 15.28 -2.28 5.13
CA ARG A 88 16.72 -2.18 5.37
C ARG A 88 17.49 -3.21 4.54
N LYS A 89 17.14 -4.50 4.65
CA LYS A 89 17.81 -5.60 3.94
C LYS A 89 17.80 -5.44 2.42
N LEU A 90 16.66 -5.04 1.87
CA LEU A 90 16.49 -4.93 0.42
C LEU A 90 17.12 -3.64 -0.14
N ASN A 91 17.05 -2.53 0.59
CA ASN A 91 17.71 -1.29 0.21
C ASN A 91 19.24 -1.42 0.16
N GLU A 92 19.85 -2.20 1.06
CA GLU A 92 21.28 -2.51 1.02
C GLU A 92 21.71 -3.22 -0.29
N LEU A 93 20.78 -3.89 -0.95
CA LEU A 93 20.98 -4.53 -2.24
C LEU A 93 20.51 -3.67 -3.44
N GLY A 94 20.13 -2.42 -3.20
CA GLY A 94 19.69 -1.48 -4.22
C GLY A 94 18.27 -1.72 -4.74
N VAL A 95 17.42 -2.41 -3.97
CA VAL A 95 16.02 -2.64 -4.32
C VAL A 95 15.16 -1.50 -3.76
N LEU A 96 14.37 -0.86 -4.62
CA LEU A 96 13.39 0.13 -4.21
C LEU A 96 12.21 -0.56 -3.52
N MET A 97 11.85 -0.09 -2.33
CA MET A 97 10.70 -0.57 -1.59
C MET A 97 9.46 0.28 -1.85
N ILE A 98 8.37 -0.37 -2.22
CA ILE A 98 7.02 0.20 -2.27
C ILE A 98 6.24 -0.36 -1.08
N ASP A 99 6.12 0.46 -0.05
CA ASP A 99 5.49 0.07 1.22
C ASP A 99 3.97 0.23 1.15
N LEU A 100 3.26 -0.91 1.24
CA LEU A 100 1.80 -0.97 1.34
C LEU A 100 1.33 -1.20 2.78
N THR A 101 2.29 -1.21 3.73
CA THR A 101 1.97 -1.30 5.16
C THR A 101 1.76 0.09 5.76
N PRO A 102 1.07 0.22 6.88
CA PRO A 102 0.94 1.52 7.55
C PRO A 102 2.15 1.86 8.45
N ALA A 103 3.37 1.37 8.11
CA ALA A 103 4.57 1.57 8.92
C ALA A 103 5.05 3.02 9.00
N ALA A 104 4.63 3.87 8.07
CA ALA A 104 5.04 5.27 7.97
C ALA A 104 6.56 5.48 7.88
N ILE A 105 7.26 4.56 7.20
CA ILE A 105 8.68 4.64 6.94
C ILE A 105 8.90 5.22 5.53
N GLY A 106 9.79 6.19 5.42
CA GLY A 106 10.01 6.92 4.18
C GLY A 106 8.91 7.95 3.87
N PRO A 107 9.04 8.68 2.76
CA PRO A 107 8.09 9.71 2.39
C PRO A 107 6.73 9.12 2.00
N TYR A 108 5.67 9.75 2.43
CA TYR A 108 4.32 9.43 1.96
C TYR A 108 4.20 9.71 0.46
N CYS A 109 3.65 8.75 -0.27
CA CYS A 109 3.39 8.88 -1.69
C CYS A 109 1.91 8.65 -2.02
N VAL A 110 1.29 9.69 -2.52
CA VAL A 110 -0.02 9.64 -3.14
C VAL A 110 0.19 10.05 -4.59
N PRO A 111 0.30 9.10 -5.54
CA PRO A 111 0.80 9.37 -6.89
C PRO A 111 0.18 10.56 -7.60
N PRO A 112 -1.16 10.78 -7.59
CA PRO A 112 -1.76 11.93 -8.26
C PRO A 112 -1.44 13.27 -7.58
N VAL A 113 -0.84 13.27 -6.38
CA VAL A 113 -0.54 14.48 -5.63
C VAL A 113 0.94 14.81 -5.66
N ASN A 114 1.81 13.87 -5.24
CA ASN A 114 3.22 14.15 -4.97
C ASN A 114 4.24 13.14 -5.52
N LEU A 115 3.86 12.29 -6.49
CA LEU A 115 4.78 11.31 -7.07
C LEU A 115 6.06 11.96 -7.60
N LYS A 116 5.95 13.11 -8.28
CA LYS A 116 7.10 13.80 -8.88
C LYS A 116 8.10 14.25 -7.83
N ASP A 117 7.65 14.66 -6.66
CA ASP A 117 8.51 15.14 -5.58
C ASP A 117 9.25 13.97 -4.92
N ASN A 118 8.57 12.84 -4.72
CA ASN A 118 9.19 11.61 -4.24
C ASN A 118 10.27 11.07 -5.20
N LEU A 119 10.02 11.11 -6.50
CA LEU A 119 11.00 10.70 -7.50
C LEU A 119 12.24 11.61 -7.49
N LYS A 120 12.08 12.93 -7.33
CA LYS A 120 13.20 13.88 -7.20
C LYS A 120 14.03 13.65 -5.93
N ALA A 121 13.40 13.24 -4.84
CA ALA A 121 14.07 12.99 -3.58
C ALA A 121 14.96 11.74 -3.60
N GLY A 122 14.78 10.83 -4.58
CA GLY A 122 15.58 9.60 -4.71
C GLY A 122 15.38 8.63 -3.56
N ALA A 123 14.21 8.63 -2.92
CA ALA A 123 13.91 7.76 -1.80
C ALA A 123 13.91 6.29 -2.22
N MET A 124 14.59 5.44 -1.46
CA MET A 124 14.65 4.00 -1.68
C MET A 124 13.53 3.23 -0.96
N ASN A 125 12.74 3.91 -0.14
CA ASN A 125 11.48 3.42 0.43
C ASN A 125 10.41 4.47 0.25
N VAL A 126 9.27 4.09 -0.32
CA VAL A 126 8.13 4.97 -0.59
C VAL A 126 6.90 4.39 0.08
N ASN A 127 6.35 5.14 1.03
CA ASN A 127 5.18 4.72 1.78
C ASN A 127 3.89 5.09 1.02
N MET A 128 3.11 4.08 0.67
CA MET A 128 1.83 4.25 -0.04
C MET A 128 0.67 4.61 0.90
N VAL A 129 0.96 5.06 2.11
CA VAL A 129 -0.01 5.46 3.13
C VAL A 129 -0.91 4.29 3.54
N THR A 130 -2.17 4.33 3.15
CA THR A 130 -3.19 3.31 3.38
C THR A 130 -4.20 3.34 2.23
N CYS A 131 -4.99 2.28 2.09
CA CYS A 131 -6.05 2.24 1.06
C CYS A 131 -7.05 3.41 1.21
N GLY A 132 -7.42 3.74 2.45
CA GLY A 132 -8.26 4.90 2.75
C GLY A 132 -7.59 6.23 2.38
N GLY A 133 -6.32 6.38 2.72
CA GLY A 133 -5.52 7.55 2.37
C GLY A 133 -5.39 7.74 0.86
N GLN A 134 -5.06 6.68 0.12
CA GLN A 134 -4.97 6.74 -1.35
C GLN A 134 -6.30 7.15 -2.01
N ALA A 135 -7.42 6.75 -1.43
CA ALA A 135 -8.73 7.06 -1.99
C ALA A 135 -9.19 8.51 -1.70
N THR A 136 -8.72 9.13 -0.62
CA THR A 136 -9.29 10.38 -0.09
C THR A 136 -8.34 11.56 -0.10
N ILE A 137 -7.05 11.36 0.13
CA ILE A 137 -6.05 12.44 0.15
C ILE A 137 -6.02 13.26 -1.15
N PRO A 138 -6.20 12.67 -2.36
CA PRO A 138 -6.31 13.47 -3.58
C PRO A 138 -7.43 14.51 -3.55
N LEU A 139 -8.55 14.23 -2.87
CA LEU A 139 -9.65 15.17 -2.73
C LEU A 139 -9.28 16.31 -1.79
N VAL A 140 -8.65 16.01 -0.65
CA VAL A 140 -8.15 17.02 0.29
C VAL A 140 -7.13 17.92 -0.41
N ALA A 141 -6.16 17.33 -1.12
CA ALA A 141 -5.14 18.06 -1.87
C ALA A 141 -5.75 18.97 -2.95
N ALA A 142 -6.80 18.52 -3.63
CA ALA A 142 -7.50 19.34 -4.62
C ALA A 142 -8.13 20.59 -3.99
N VAL A 143 -8.76 20.45 -2.82
CA VAL A 143 -9.33 21.60 -2.08
C VAL A 143 -8.21 22.52 -1.56
N SER A 144 -7.15 21.94 -0.98
CA SER A 144 -6.02 22.70 -0.43
C SER A 144 -5.28 23.57 -1.47
N ARG A 145 -5.34 23.19 -2.74
CA ARG A 145 -4.79 24.01 -3.85
C ARG A 145 -5.58 25.27 -4.11
N VAL A 146 -6.84 25.33 -3.69
CA VAL A 146 -7.75 26.46 -3.93
C VAL A 146 -7.87 27.34 -2.69
N GLN A 147 -7.92 26.73 -1.51
CA GLN A 147 -8.07 27.45 -0.24
C GLN A 147 -7.43 26.66 0.90
N PRO A 148 -7.00 27.33 2.00
CA PRO A 148 -6.50 26.64 3.19
C PRO A 148 -7.55 25.70 3.79
N VAL A 149 -7.14 24.48 4.13
CA VAL A 149 -7.98 23.49 4.82
C VAL A 149 -7.55 23.41 6.28
N ALA A 150 -8.39 23.89 7.19
CA ALA A 150 -8.11 23.88 8.62
C ALA A 150 -8.18 22.46 9.20
N TYR A 151 -9.12 21.64 8.73
CA TYR A 151 -9.36 20.28 9.20
C TYR A 151 -9.87 19.39 8.07
N ALA A 152 -9.37 18.15 8.02
CA ALA A 152 -9.88 17.12 7.12
C ALA A 152 -9.96 15.78 7.83
N GLU A 153 -11.08 15.07 7.64
CA GLU A 153 -11.33 13.77 8.26
C GLU A 153 -11.72 12.73 7.20
N ILE A 154 -11.22 11.51 7.37
CA ILE A 154 -11.70 10.33 6.65
C ILE A 154 -12.41 9.39 7.62
N ILE A 155 -13.57 8.90 7.24
CA ILE A 155 -14.26 7.79 7.87
C ILE A 155 -14.30 6.63 6.86
N ALA A 156 -13.43 5.63 7.04
CA ALA A 156 -13.36 4.47 6.19
C ALA A 156 -14.20 3.33 6.77
N THR A 157 -15.23 2.90 6.06
CA THR A 157 -16.01 1.72 6.43
C THR A 157 -15.59 0.52 5.60
N ALA A 158 -15.16 -0.56 6.24
CA ALA A 158 -14.76 -1.81 5.59
C ALA A 158 -15.61 -2.97 6.09
N ALA A 159 -16.01 -3.87 5.17
CA ALA A 159 -16.72 -5.08 5.57
C ALA A 159 -15.82 -5.97 6.44
N SER A 160 -16.34 -6.50 7.54
CA SER A 160 -15.58 -7.31 8.51
C SER A 160 -14.87 -8.50 7.84
N LYS A 161 -15.51 -9.14 6.85
CA LYS A 161 -14.93 -10.24 6.07
C LYS A 161 -13.72 -9.85 5.22
N SER A 162 -13.63 -8.57 4.82
CA SER A 162 -12.52 -8.04 4.01
C SER A 162 -11.31 -7.62 4.86
N VAL A 163 -11.52 -7.42 6.16
CA VAL A 163 -10.48 -6.98 7.10
C VAL A 163 -9.75 -8.20 7.66
N GLY A 164 -8.62 -8.53 7.04
CA GLY A 164 -7.78 -9.65 7.44
C GLY A 164 -7.03 -9.43 8.77
N PRO A 165 -6.35 -10.47 9.29
CA PRO A 165 -5.62 -10.39 10.56
C PRO A 165 -4.54 -9.30 10.58
N GLY A 166 -3.86 -9.08 9.45
CA GLY A 166 -2.85 -8.02 9.32
C GLY A 166 -3.44 -6.63 9.54
N THR A 167 -4.55 -6.30 8.87
CA THR A 167 -5.22 -5.00 9.03
C THR A 167 -5.74 -4.81 10.46
N ARG A 168 -6.30 -5.86 11.07
CA ARG A 168 -6.82 -5.78 12.46
C ARG A 168 -5.71 -5.47 13.47
N LYS A 169 -4.51 -6.01 13.26
CA LYS A 169 -3.34 -5.75 14.11
C LYS A 169 -2.73 -4.36 13.91
N ASN A 170 -3.01 -3.70 12.78
CA ASN A 170 -2.43 -2.41 12.41
C ASN A 170 -3.47 -1.28 12.35
N ILE A 171 -4.57 -1.37 13.11
CA ILE A 171 -5.62 -0.33 13.11
C ILE A 171 -5.10 1.01 13.60
N ASP A 172 -4.28 1.02 14.65
CA ASP A 172 -3.70 2.25 15.19
C ASP A 172 -2.71 2.89 14.20
N GLU A 173 -1.87 2.07 13.55
CA GLU A 173 -0.96 2.52 12.51
C GLU A 173 -1.73 3.06 11.31
N PHE A 174 -2.84 2.41 10.92
CA PHE A 174 -3.71 2.90 9.86
C PHE A 174 -4.21 4.32 10.15
N THR A 175 -4.73 4.55 11.35
CA THR A 175 -5.30 5.87 11.71
C THR A 175 -4.22 6.95 11.79
N ARG A 176 -3.08 6.67 12.41
CA ARG A 176 -1.96 7.63 12.53
C ARG A 176 -1.35 7.96 11.18
N THR A 177 -1.04 6.94 10.38
CA THR A 177 -0.42 7.10 9.05
C THR A 177 -1.34 7.87 8.11
N THR A 178 -2.64 7.55 8.12
CA THR A 178 -3.61 8.26 7.28
C THR A 178 -3.79 9.70 7.72
N ALA A 179 -3.91 9.98 9.02
CA ALA A 179 -4.02 11.33 9.55
C ALA A 179 -2.79 12.18 9.19
N GLY A 180 -1.58 11.66 9.43
CA GLY A 180 -0.34 12.35 9.06
C GLY A 180 -0.22 12.62 7.56
N ALA A 181 -0.68 11.72 6.70
CA ALA A 181 -0.65 11.93 5.26
C ALA A 181 -1.73 12.92 4.77
N ILE A 182 -2.89 13.02 5.45
CA ILE A 182 -3.88 14.08 5.19
C ILE A 182 -3.25 15.45 5.42
N GLU A 183 -2.43 15.59 6.46
CA GLU A 183 -1.71 16.84 6.75
C GLU A 183 -0.57 17.09 5.75
N GLN A 184 0.37 16.15 5.65
CA GLN A 184 1.63 16.34 4.92
C GLN A 184 1.46 16.33 3.39
N VAL A 185 0.53 15.52 2.87
CA VAL A 185 0.30 15.36 1.43
C VAL A 185 -1.00 16.04 1.00
N GLY A 186 -2.05 15.93 1.81
CA GLY A 186 -3.34 16.55 1.57
C GLY A 186 -3.32 18.07 1.77
N GLY A 187 -2.44 18.57 2.64
CA GLY A 187 -2.30 19.99 2.93
C GLY A 187 -3.33 20.53 3.93
N ALA A 188 -4.01 19.67 4.68
CA ALA A 188 -4.83 20.10 5.81
C ALA A 188 -3.94 20.48 7.01
N LYS A 189 -4.37 21.45 7.81
CA LYS A 189 -3.65 21.84 9.04
C LYS A 189 -3.77 20.76 10.11
N GLU A 190 -4.92 20.10 10.16
CA GLU A 190 -5.20 19.00 11.09
C GLU A 190 -5.91 17.88 10.33
N GLY A 191 -5.41 16.65 10.47
CA GLY A 191 -5.91 15.45 9.83
C GLY A 191 -6.46 14.43 10.84
N LYS A 192 -7.55 13.76 10.50
CA LYS A 192 -8.09 12.66 11.30
C LYS A 192 -8.51 11.49 10.42
N ALA A 193 -8.31 10.27 10.92
CA ALA A 193 -8.76 9.06 10.26
C ALA A 193 -9.51 8.16 11.24
N ILE A 194 -10.63 7.62 10.78
CA ILE A 194 -11.47 6.67 11.54
C ILE A 194 -11.69 5.47 10.63
N ILE A 195 -11.52 4.26 11.17
CA ILE A 195 -11.89 3.03 10.48
C ILE A 195 -13.06 2.37 11.21
N VAL A 196 -14.10 2.02 10.47
CA VAL A 196 -15.27 1.30 10.95
C VAL A 196 -15.26 -0.09 10.33
N VAL A 197 -15.13 -1.13 11.15
CA VAL A 197 -15.25 -2.52 10.70
C VAL A 197 -16.71 -2.93 10.79
N ASN A 198 -17.37 -3.06 9.65
CA ASN A 198 -18.81 -3.33 9.57
C ASN A 198 -19.10 -4.83 9.48
N PRO A 199 -19.84 -5.42 10.44
CA PRO A 199 -20.18 -6.83 10.47
C PRO A 199 -21.44 -7.19 9.67
N ALA A 200 -22.06 -6.26 8.94
CA ALA A 200 -23.32 -6.50 8.23
C ALA A 200 -23.26 -7.68 7.25
N GLU A 201 -24.36 -8.43 7.18
CA GLU A 201 -24.58 -9.50 6.23
C GLU A 201 -25.84 -9.18 5.36
N PRO A 202 -25.74 -9.25 4.02
CA PRO A 202 -24.54 -9.55 3.24
C PRO A 202 -23.48 -8.45 3.41
N PRO A 203 -22.18 -8.76 3.18
CA PRO A 203 -21.10 -7.79 3.32
C PRO A 203 -21.34 -6.60 2.39
N LEU A 204 -21.15 -5.39 2.92
CA LEU A 204 -21.21 -4.18 2.11
C LEU A 204 -20.10 -4.23 1.05
N MET A 205 -20.49 -4.18 -0.22
CA MET A 205 -19.58 -3.88 -1.32
C MET A 205 -19.13 -2.42 -1.23
N ILE A 206 -17.94 -2.09 -1.71
CA ILE A 206 -17.50 -0.70 -1.80
C ILE A 206 -18.47 0.05 -2.72
N ASP A 207 -19.38 0.81 -2.12
CA ASP A 207 -20.20 1.76 -2.86
C ASP A 207 -19.50 3.12 -2.87
N ARG A 208 -19.21 3.63 -4.07
CA ARG A 208 -18.72 5.01 -4.26
C ARG A 208 -19.89 5.97 -4.24
N LYS A 209 -20.57 6.10 -3.12
CA LYS A 209 -21.46 7.24 -2.91
C LYS A 209 -20.63 8.46 -2.54
N SER A 210 -20.31 9.29 -3.52
CA SER A 210 -19.98 10.67 -3.24
C SER A 210 -21.28 11.39 -2.84
N THR A 211 -21.49 11.60 -1.55
CA THR A 211 -22.58 12.45 -1.07
C THR A 211 -22.19 13.88 -1.40
N ARG A 212 -22.74 14.43 -2.47
CA ARG A 212 -22.76 15.89 -2.65
C ARG A 212 -23.75 16.42 -1.63
N LEU A 213 -23.25 17.10 -0.61
CA LEU A 213 -24.06 18.02 0.17
C LEU A 213 -24.47 19.16 -0.77
N ASN A 214 -25.68 19.10 -1.30
CA ASN A 214 -26.31 20.26 -1.92
C ASN A 214 -26.59 21.28 -0.81
N SER A 215 -25.71 22.25 -0.63
CA SER A 215 -25.99 23.45 0.13
C SER A 215 -26.85 24.41 -0.73
N SER A 216 -28.07 24.02 -1.01
CA SER A 216 -29.08 24.91 -1.51
C SER A 216 -30.14 25.08 -0.42
N HIS A 217 -29.82 25.87 0.58
CA HIS A 217 -30.81 26.54 1.40
C HIS A 217 -30.46 28.02 1.44
N THR A 218 -31.06 28.74 0.53
CA THR A 218 -31.40 30.17 0.74
C THR A 218 -32.32 30.30 1.90
#